data_67c961fc21eab5845ba4cde74e047613
#
_entry.id   67c961fc21eab5845ba4cde74e047613
#
_cell.length_a   1.000
_cell.length_b   1.000
_cell.length_c   1.000
_cell.angle_alpha   90.00
_cell.angle_beta   90.00
_cell.angle_gamma   90.00
#
_symmetry.space_group_name_H-M   'P 1'
#
loop_
_entity.id
_entity.type
_entity.pdbx_description
1 polymer ?
#
loop_
_entity_poly.entity_id
_entity_poly.type
_entity_poly.pdbx_seq_one_letter_code
_entity_poly.pdbx_strand_id
1 'polypeptide(L)' 'MFDKMKDIISEQLGVDANNIELDTSFKNDLDADSLDLFELVLAIEDAFNVEIPADDVSNLDTVEDVIEYLKGLGLEA' A
#
# COMPACT_ATOMS: atom_id res chain seq x y z
N MET A 1 9.55 -7.58 -1.11
CA MET A 1 8.19 -7.00 -1.05
C MET A 1 8.18 -5.47 -1.00
N PHE A 2 9.02 -4.87 -0.18
CA PHE A 2 9.00 -3.40 -0.04
C PHE A 2 9.31 -2.68 -1.35
N ASP A 3 10.31 -3.15 -2.11
CA ASP A 3 10.66 -2.51 -3.39
C ASP A 3 9.50 -2.55 -4.38
N LYS A 4 8.82 -3.69 -4.46
CA LYS A 4 7.66 -3.82 -5.33
C LYS A 4 6.52 -2.94 -4.86
N MET A 5 6.34 -2.85 -3.55
CA MET A 5 5.32 -1.98 -2.97
C MET A 5 5.59 -0.51 -3.31
N LYS A 6 6.84 -0.07 -3.21
CA LYS A 6 7.20 1.30 -3.57
C LYS A 6 6.88 1.60 -5.03
N ASP A 7 7.16 0.66 -5.92
CA ASP A 7 6.87 0.84 -7.34
C ASP A 7 5.37 0.99 -7.59
N ILE A 8 4.57 0.15 -6.93
CA ILE A 8 3.11 0.21 -7.06
C ILE A 8 2.59 1.56 -6.55
N ILE A 9 3.04 1.98 -5.39
CA ILE A 9 2.60 3.24 -4.79
C ILE A 9 3.01 4.42 -5.66
N SER A 10 4.25 4.42 -6.14
CA SER A 10 4.76 5.46 -7.00
C SER A 10 3.91 5.60 -8.27
N GLU A 11 3.57 4.48 -8.88
CA GLU A 11 2.80 4.45 -10.11
C GLU A 11 1.36 4.92 -9.89
N GLN A 12 0.73 4.48 -8.80
CA GLN A 12 -0.66 4.81 -8.53
C GLN A 12 -0.86 6.24 -8.03
N LEU A 13 0.05 6.73 -7.22
CA LEU A 13 -0.11 8.04 -6.59
C LEU A 13 0.75 9.13 -7.24
N GLY A 14 1.59 8.77 -8.19
CA GLY A 14 2.43 9.75 -8.87
C GLY A 14 3.52 10.34 -8.00
N VAL A 15 4.01 9.59 -7.02
CA VAL A 15 5.08 10.05 -6.13
C VAL A 15 6.37 9.32 -6.43
N ASP A 16 7.52 9.91 -6.02
CA ASP A 16 8.82 9.30 -6.25
C ASP A 16 9.02 8.12 -5.31
N ALA A 17 9.33 6.94 -5.87
CA ALA A 17 9.55 5.75 -5.08
C ALA A 17 10.68 5.93 -4.05
N ASN A 18 11.66 6.76 -4.34
CA ASN A 18 12.77 7.03 -3.43
C ASN A 18 12.35 7.79 -2.18
N ASN A 19 11.20 8.43 -2.22
CA ASN A 19 10.65 9.16 -1.07
C ASN A 19 9.72 8.32 -0.21
N ILE A 20 9.48 7.07 -0.59
CA ILE A 20 8.58 6.18 0.13
C ILE A 20 9.38 5.34 1.12
N GLU A 21 8.96 5.39 2.38
CA GLU A 21 9.60 4.62 3.45
C GLU A 21 8.54 3.78 4.18
N LEU A 22 8.98 2.92 5.08
CA LEU A 22 8.06 2.04 5.80
C LEU A 22 7.07 2.83 6.65
N ASP A 23 7.51 3.92 7.25
CA ASP A 23 6.65 4.75 8.10
C ASP A 23 5.90 5.83 7.33
N THR A 24 6.00 5.85 6.00
CA THR A 24 5.27 6.82 5.18
C THR A 24 3.78 6.59 5.32
N SER A 25 3.04 7.64 5.70
CA SER A 25 1.59 7.60 5.81
C SER A 25 0.94 7.96 4.49
N PHE A 26 -0.01 7.14 4.04
CA PHE A 26 -0.70 7.42 2.78
C PHE A 26 -1.49 8.73 2.85
N LYS A 27 -2.12 8.99 3.98
CA LYS A 27 -2.95 10.19 4.15
C LYS A 27 -2.14 11.43 4.49
N ASN A 28 -1.19 11.29 5.39
CA ASN A 28 -0.45 12.43 5.92
C ASN A 28 0.75 12.82 5.08
N ASP A 29 1.48 11.83 4.56
CA ASP A 29 2.71 12.08 3.81
C ASP A 29 2.50 12.11 2.30
N LEU A 30 1.59 11.28 1.80
CA LEU A 30 1.33 11.16 0.37
C LEU A 30 0.03 11.85 -0.04
N ASP A 31 -0.71 12.40 0.91
CA ASP A 31 -1.93 13.15 0.67
C ASP A 31 -2.96 12.36 -0.14
N ALA A 32 -3.02 11.05 0.07
CA ALA A 32 -3.96 10.18 -0.61
C ALA A 32 -5.33 10.26 0.06
N ASP A 33 -6.37 10.46 -0.74
CA ASP A 33 -7.74 10.42 -0.21
C ASP A 33 -8.28 9.00 -0.27
N SER A 34 -9.55 8.82 0.10
CA SER A 34 -10.17 7.49 0.15
C SER A 34 -10.19 6.81 -1.21
N LEU A 35 -10.43 7.56 -2.27
CA LEU A 35 -10.46 7.00 -3.62
C LEU A 35 -9.06 6.58 -4.07
N ASP A 36 -8.06 7.42 -3.80
CA ASP A 36 -6.68 7.10 -4.13
C ASP A 36 -6.24 5.83 -3.41
N LEU A 37 -6.59 5.72 -2.13
CA LEU A 37 -6.23 4.56 -1.33
C LEU A 37 -6.94 3.30 -1.85
N PHE A 38 -8.20 3.42 -2.23
CA PHE A 38 -8.96 2.31 -2.77
C PHE A 38 -8.34 1.80 -4.08
N GLU A 39 -7.98 2.70 -4.97
CA GLU A 39 -7.32 2.33 -6.24
C GLU A 39 -5.96 1.70 -5.99
N LEU A 40 -5.21 2.23 -5.02
CA LEU A 40 -3.92 1.65 -4.63
C LEU A 40 -4.10 0.22 -4.13
N VAL A 41 -5.10 -0.01 -3.30
CA VAL A 41 -5.36 -1.34 -2.76
C VAL A 41 -5.71 -2.30 -3.88
N LEU A 42 -6.50 -1.88 -4.87
CA LEU A 42 -6.83 -2.73 -6.01
C LEU A 42 -5.57 -3.12 -6.79
N ALA A 43 -4.64 -2.19 -6.95
CA ALA A 43 -3.37 -2.47 -7.63
C ALA A 43 -2.53 -3.47 -6.84
N ILE A 44 -2.52 -3.33 -5.53
CA ILE A 44 -1.79 -4.25 -4.65
C ILE A 44 -2.41 -5.65 -4.72
N GLU A 45 -3.73 -5.74 -4.67
CA GLU A 45 -4.42 -7.01 -4.77
C GLU A 45 -4.08 -7.73 -6.08
N ASP A 46 -4.05 -7.00 -7.17
CA ASP A 46 -3.72 -7.55 -8.47
C ASP A 46 -2.26 -7.99 -8.55
N ALA A 47 -1.36 -7.17 -8.03
CA ALA A 47 0.08 -7.43 -8.10
C ALA A 47 0.50 -8.62 -7.26
N PHE A 48 -0.12 -8.81 -6.10
CA PHE A 48 0.23 -9.89 -5.17
C PHE A 48 -0.78 -11.03 -5.18
N ASN A 49 -1.83 -10.91 -5.97
CA ASN A 49 -2.88 -11.93 -6.10
C ASN A 49 -3.52 -12.27 -4.74
N VAL A 50 -3.94 -11.24 -4.03
CA VAL A 50 -4.59 -11.36 -2.73
C VAL A 50 -5.85 -10.53 -2.69
N GLU A 51 -6.67 -10.74 -1.66
CA GLU A 51 -7.86 -9.92 -1.42
C GLU A 51 -7.70 -9.20 -0.08
N ILE A 52 -8.03 -7.90 -0.08
CA ILE A 52 -7.98 -7.09 1.12
C ILE A 52 -9.39 -6.51 1.32
N PRO A 53 -10.14 -7.01 2.32
CA PRO A 53 -11.50 -6.50 2.56
C PRO A 53 -11.50 -5.00 2.87
N ALA A 54 -12.56 -4.30 2.47
CA ALA A 54 -12.67 -2.87 2.68
C ALA A 54 -12.55 -2.48 4.17
N ASP A 55 -13.06 -3.33 5.05
CA ASP A 55 -12.97 -3.08 6.49
C ASP A 55 -11.52 -3.05 6.97
N ASP A 56 -10.67 -3.88 6.36
CA ASP A 56 -9.25 -3.91 6.72
C ASP A 56 -8.50 -2.73 6.13
N VAL A 57 -8.91 -2.26 4.96
CA VAL A 57 -8.28 -1.10 4.31
C VAL A 57 -8.31 0.13 5.22
N SER A 58 -9.40 0.33 5.94
CA SER A 58 -9.53 1.50 6.81
C SER A 58 -8.54 1.49 7.98
N ASN A 59 -7.94 0.34 8.28
CA ASN A 59 -6.95 0.21 9.34
C ASN A 59 -5.51 0.36 8.83
N LEU A 60 -5.32 0.51 7.53
CA LEU A 60 -4.00 0.62 6.92
C LEU A 60 -3.66 2.10 6.74
N ASP A 61 -2.65 2.59 7.42
CA ASP A 61 -2.23 3.98 7.34
C ASP A 61 -0.85 4.13 6.70
N THR A 62 0.10 3.27 7.05
CA THR A 62 1.47 3.36 6.55
C THR A 62 1.80 2.23 5.59
N VAL A 63 2.90 2.40 4.87
CA VAL A 63 3.42 1.34 3.99
C VAL A 63 3.70 0.08 4.80
N GLU A 64 4.27 0.24 6.00
CA GLU A 64 4.55 -0.88 6.89
C GLU A 64 3.27 -1.63 7.26
N ASP A 65 2.18 -0.91 7.52
CA ASP A 65 0.89 -1.54 7.84
C ASP A 65 0.46 -2.49 6.73
N VAL A 66 0.59 -2.05 5.47
CA VAL A 66 0.21 -2.87 4.33
C VAL A 66 1.11 -4.10 4.22
N ILE A 67 2.42 -3.91 4.38
CA ILE A 67 3.38 -5.02 4.30
C ILE A 67 3.11 -6.03 5.40
N GLU A 68 2.87 -5.56 6.62
CA GLU A 68 2.54 -6.45 7.74
C GLU A 68 1.26 -7.23 7.47
N TYR A 69 0.26 -6.56 6.89
CA TYR A 69 -0.99 -7.21 6.53
C TYR A 69 -0.74 -8.33 5.52
N LEU A 70 0.04 -8.06 4.48
CA LEU A 70 0.33 -9.05 3.45
C LEU A 70 1.12 -10.24 4.01
N LYS A 71 2.06 -9.97 4.90
CA LYS A 71 2.79 -11.05 5.57
C LYS A 71 1.85 -11.91 6.40
N GLY A 72 0.86 -11.31 7.03
CA GLY A 72 -0.17 -12.02 7.79
C GLY A 72 -1.02 -12.94 6.93
N LEU A 73 -1.11 -12.66 5.61
CA LEU A 73 -1.80 -13.51 4.66
C LEU A 73 -0.92 -14.65 4.14
N GLY A 74 0.33 -14.72 4.57
CA GLY A 74 1.24 -15.78 4.16
C GLY A 74 2.22 -15.39 3.06
N LEU A 75 2.22 -14.12 2.64
CA LEU A 75 3.16 -13.65 1.63
C LEU A 75 4.53 -13.38 2.25
N GLU A 76 5.57 -13.72 1.52
CA GLU A 76 6.93 -13.48 1.97
C GLU A 76 7.44 -12.12 1.47
N ALA A 77 8.30 -11.51 2.27
CA ALA A 77 8.92 -10.24 1.93
C ALA A 77 9.91 -10.37 0.77
#